data_a44dc68f770f4810c365e7ce9d804ff4
#
_entry.id   a44dc68f770f4810c365e7ce9d804ff4
#
_cell.length_a   1.000
_cell.length_b   1.000
_cell.length_c   1.000
_cell.angle_alpha   90.00
_cell.angle_beta   90.00
_cell.angle_gamma   90.00
#
_symmetry.space_group_name_H-M   'P 1'
#
loop_
_entity.id
_entity.type
_entity.pdbx_description
1 polymer ?
#
loop_
_entity_poly.entity_id
_entity_poly.type
_entity_poly.pdbx_seq_one_letter_code
_entity_poly.pdbx_strand_id
1 'polypeptide(L)'
;MKHRIQFLRRRREFISLLGGAAAWPLAARAQQGERMRRIAVLQGGSDRDDPRARPSVDAFLQALQQLGWTDGRNVKIDYRWPAGDADKARKYAAELVALAPDVILTVSSTSLAPLLQATRTVPIVFVGIVDPVGTGFVNSLSRPGGNATGFMLFDYDLSANGRSCSKRSRPA
;
A
#
# COMPACT_ATOMS: atom_id res chain seq x y z
N MET A 1 -38.69 9.77 56.17
CA MET A 1 -38.05 8.56 55.57
C MET A 1 -38.22 8.43 54.05
N LYS A 2 -38.82 9.38 53.34
CA LYS A 2 -39.11 9.29 51.87
C LYS A 2 -38.03 9.88 50.97
N HIS A 3 -37.11 10.71 51.47
CA HIS A 3 -36.08 11.39 50.60
C HIS A 3 -34.84 10.54 50.29
N ARG A 4 -34.59 9.46 51.00
CA ARG A 4 -33.37 8.64 50.79
C ARG A 4 -33.48 7.67 49.61
N ILE A 5 -34.70 7.31 49.22
CA ILE A 5 -34.94 6.32 48.15
C ILE A 5 -34.83 6.97 46.75
N GLN A 6 -35.12 8.25 46.59
CA GLN A 6 -35.02 8.95 45.30
C GLN A 6 -33.56 9.19 44.87
N PHE A 7 -32.62 9.32 45.82
CA PHE A 7 -31.20 9.56 45.49
C PHE A 7 -30.51 8.32 44.94
N LEU A 8 -30.92 7.11 45.34
CA LEU A 8 -30.38 5.85 44.87
C LEU A 8 -30.88 5.49 43.47
N ARG A 9 -32.09 5.93 43.08
CA ARG A 9 -32.66 5.69 41.77
C ARG A 9 -31.95 6.47 40.66
N ARG A 10 -31.60 7.74 40.95
CA ARG A 10 -30.86 8.62 40.01
C ARG A 10 -29.43 8.14 39.78
N ARG A 11 -28.76 7.54 40.73
CA ARG A 11 -27.41 6.96 40.56
C ARG A 11 -27.39 5.74 39.69
N ARG A 12 -28.42 4.90 39.72
CA ARG A 12 -28.55 3.71 38.87
C ARG A 12 -28.80 4.08 37.44
N GLU A 13 -29.61 5.09 37.17
CA GLU A 13 -29.86 5.58 35.78
C GLU A 13 -28.62 6.24 35.16
N PHE A 14 -27.80 6.94 35.98
CA PHE A 14 -26.56 7.56 35.51
C PHE A 14 -25.49 6.51 35.17
N ILE A 15 -25.39 5.44 35.93
CA ILE A 15 -24.43 4.33 35.66
C ILE A 15 -24.84 3.57 34.40
N SER A 16 -26.13 3.40 34.12
CA SER A 16 -26.62 2.74 32.92
C SER A 16 -26.32 3.55 31.63
N LEU A 17 -26.32 4.89 31.72
CA LEU A 17 -25.97 5.78 30.62
C LEU A 17 -24.47 5.83 30.35
N LEU A 18 -23.62 5.72 31.35
CA LEU A 18 -22.16 5.67 31.21
C LEU A 18 -21.67 4.31 30.68
N GLY A 19 -22.35 3.21 31.00
CA GLY A 19 -22.01 1.86 30.52
C GLY A 19 -22.28 1.69 29.01
N GLY A 20 -23.28 2.37 28.47
CA GLY A 20 -23.62 2.33 27.02
C GLY A 20 -22.63 3.08 26.13
N ALA A 21 -22.03 4.16 26.61
CA ALA A 21 -21.08 4.97 25.83
C ALA A 21 -19.70 4.31 25.66
N ALA A 22 -19.30 3.41 26.57
CA ALA A 22 -18.03 2.71 26.48
C ALA A 22 -18.02 1.53 25.52
N ALA A 23 -19.18 0.98 25.13
CA ALA A 23 -19.29 -0.14 24.21
C ALA A 23 -19.28 0.30 22.72
N TRP A 24 -19.54 1.57 22.42
CA TRP A 24 -19.62 2.06 21.04
C TRP A 24 -18.30 2.00 20.26
N PRO A 25 -17.12 2.33 20.82
CA PRO A 25 -15.86 2.21 20.08
C PRO A 25 -15.43 0.78 19.79
N LEU A 26 -15.91 -0.22 20.55
CA LEU A 26 -15.66 -1.63 20.28
C LEU A 26 -16.52 -2.18 19.13
N ALA A 27 -17.78 -1.75 19.03
CA ALA A 27 -18.66 -2.12 17.93
C ALA A 27 -18.18 -1.50 16.59
N ALA A 28 -17.68 -0.27 16.60
CA ALA A 28 -17.11 0.38 15.42
C ALA A 28 -15.84 -0.32 14.91
N ARG A 29 -15.02 -0.89 15.79
CA ARG A 29 -13.86 -1.70 15.41
C ARG A 29 -14.25 -3.08 14.87
N ALA A 30 -15.31 -3.70 15.36
CA ALA A 30 -15.80 -4.97 14.85
C ALA A 30 -16.37 -4.83 13.42
N GLN A 31 -17.01 -3.72 13.09
CA GLN A 31 -17.53 -3.47 11.74
C GLN A 31 -16.43 -3.17 10.70
N GLN A 32 -15.24 -2.74 11.11
CA GLN A 32 -14.10 -2.60 10.19
C GLN A 32 -13.51 -3.94 9.74
N GLY A 33 -13.81 -5.07 10.44
CA GLY A 33 -13.32 -6.40 10.10
C GLY A 33 -14.06 -7.09 8.95
N GLU A 34 -15.26 -6.64 8.57
CA GLU A 34 -16.08 -7.28 7.53
C GLU A 34 -15.94 -6.65 6.13
N ARG A 35 -15.32 -5.48 6.02
CA ARG A 35 -15.13 -4.87 4.70
C ARG A 35 -14.03 -5.59 3.94
N MET A 36 -14.38 -6.21 2.82
CA MET A 36 -13.42 -6.76 1.87
C MET A 36 -12.48 -5.67 1.40
N ARG A 37 -11.17 -5.82 1.69
CA ARG A 37 -10.13 -4.90 1.23
C ARG A 37 -9.88 -5.09 -0.26
N ARG A 38 -9.45 -4.03 -0.93
CA ARG A 38 -9.13 -4.10 -2.34
C ARG A 38 -7.69 -3.67 -2.58
N ILE A 39 -6.93 -4.55 -3.22
CA ILE A 39 -5.58 -4.28 -3.69
C ILE A 39 -5.62 -4.20 -5.22
N ALA A 40 -5.13 -3.10 -5.77
CA ALA A 40 -4.91 -2.99 -7.20
C ALA A 40 -3.44 -3.29 -7.51
N VAL A 41 -3.15 -4.02 -8.58
CA VAL A 41 -1.79 -4.35 -9.01
C VAL A 41 -1.59 -3.92 -10.45
N LEU A 42 -0.62 -3.02 -10.69
CA LEU A 42 -0.21 -2.61 -12.03
C LEU A 42 1.21 -3.12 -12.31
N GLN A 43 1.29 -4.20 -13.09
CA GLN A 43 2.53 -4.91 -13.41
C GLN A 43 3.10 -4.41 -14.75
N GLY A 44 4.00 -3.41 -14.70
CA GLY A 44 4.38 -2.66 -15.90
C GLY A 44 5.30 -3.34 -16.89
N GLY A 45 6.20 -4.19 -16.42
CA GLY A 45 7.30 -4.73 -17.23
C GLY A 45 7.03 -6.06 -17.92
N SER A 46 5.89 -6.71 -17.64
CA SER A 46 5.60 -8.07 -18.09
C SER A 46 4.19 -8.19 -18.62
N ASP A 47 3.96 -9.17 -19.48
CA ASP A 47 2.62 -9.61 -19.84
C ASP A 47 2.09 -10.60 -18.78
N ARG A 48 0.78 -10.82 -18.77
CA ARG A 48 0.11 -11.73 -17.83
C ARG A 48 0.68 -13.15 -17.90
N ASP A 49 1.02 -13.59 -19.09
CA ASP A 49 1.50 -14.95 -19.35
C ASP A 49 3.02 -15.07 -19.33
N ASP A 50 3.76 -13.99 -18.96
CA ASP A 50 5.22 -14.03 -18.85
C ASP A 50 5.64 -14.98 -17.72
N PRO A 51 6.37 -16.08 -18.03
CA PRO A 51 6.83 -17.01 -17.00
C PRO A 51 7.73 -16.37 -15.94
N ARG A 52 8.39 -15.25 -16.26
CA ARG A 52 9.27 -14.52 -15.35
C ARG A 52 8.51 -13.74 -14.27
N ALA A 53 7.26 -13.36 -14.55
CA ALA A 53 6.42 -12.63 -13.61
C ALA A 53 5.75 -13.56 -12.58
N ARG A 54 5.49 -14.83 -12.95
CA ARG A 54 4.80 -15.80 -12.08
C ARG A 54 5.43 -15.97 -10.69
N PRO A 55 6.76 -16.21 -10.56
CA PRO A 55 7.35 -16.40 -9.23
C PRO A 55 7.13 -15.21 -8.29
N SER A 56 7.17 -13.99 -8.82
CA SER A 56 6.94 -12.77 -8.03
C SER A 56 5.48 -12.65 -7.60
N VAL A 57 4.54 -12.99 -8.46
CA VAL A 57 3.10 -12.99 -8.15
C VAL A 57 2.79 -14.07 -7.12
N ASP A 58 3.32 -15.28 -7.30
CA ASP A 58 3.12 -16.40 -6.38
C ASP A 58 3.69 -16.07 -4.99
N ALA A 59 4.90 -15.52 -4.92
CA ALA A 59 5.51 -15.08 -3.67
C ALA A 59 4.69 -13.98 -2.98
N PHE A 60 4.15 -13.03 -3.74
CA PHE A 60 3.26 -12.00 -3.20
C PHE A 60 1.97 -12.59 -2.61
N LEU A 61 1.31 -13.49 -3.34
CA LEU A 61 0.11 -14.17 -2.87
C LEU A 61 0.38 -15.03 -1.64
N GLN A 62 1.50 -15.77 -1.63
CA GLN A 62 1.91 -16.57 -0.48
C GLN A 62 2.18 -15.71 0.75
N ALA A 63 2.87 -14.57 0.59
CA ALA A 63 3.12 -13.65 1.69
C ALA A 63 1.82 -13.06 2.26
N LEU A 64 0.87 -12.69 1.40
CA LEU A 64 -0.46 -12.25 1.83
C LEU A 64 -1.19 -13.33 2.62
N GLN A 65 -1.16 -14.58 2.17
CA GLN A 65 -1.79 -15.71 2.87
C GLN A 65 -1.18 -15.95 4.26
N GLN A 66 0.15 -15.87 4.38
CA GLN A 66 0.85 -15.97 5.66
C GLN A 66 0.43 -14.85 6.64
N LEU A 67 0.06 -13.69 6.13
CA LEU A 67 -0.47 -12.56 6.89
C LEU A 67 -1.99 -12.63 7.12
N GLY A 68 -2.65 -13.74 6.71
CA GLY A 68 -4.08 -13.94 6.89
C GLY A 68 -4.97 -13.34 5.79
N TRP A 69 -4.38 -12.80 4.71
CA TRP A 69 -5.12 -12.26 3.58
C TRP A 69 -5.29 -13.31 2.49
N THR A 70 -6.53 -13.55 2.07
CA THR A 70 -6.85 -14.53 1.00
C THR A 70 -7.72 -13.85 -0.04
N ASP A 71 -7.28 -13.88 -1.30
CA ASP A 71 -8.03 -13.31 -2.42
C ASP A 71 -9.40 -13.98 -2.56
N GLY A 72 -10.44 -13.18 -2.75
CA GLY A 72 -11.83 -13.61 -2.81
C GLY A 72 -12.50 -13.87 -1.45
N ARG A 73 -11.75 -13.88 -0.32
CA ARG A 73 -12.28 -14.10 1.02
C ARG A 73 -12.36 -12.80 1.84
N ASN A 74 -11.24 -12.15 2.07
CA ASN A 74 -11.14 -10.91 2.86
C ASN A 74 -10.34 -9.80 2.15
N VAL A 75 -9.74 -10.11 1.01
CA VAL A 75 -9.13 -9.19 0.09
C VAL A 75 -9.57 -9.51 -1.34
N LYS A 76 -9.71 -8.50 -2.17
CA LYS A 76 -9.90 -8.63 -3.62
C LYS A 76 -8.70 -8.01 -4.31
N ILE A 77 -8.08 -8.76 -5.23
CA ILE A 77 -6.89 -8.32 -5.95
C ILE A 77 -7.23 -8.13 -7.43
N ASP A 78 -7.11 -6.89 -7.91
CA ASP A 78 -7.38 -6.52 -9.29
C ASP A 78 -6.06 -6.26 -10.03
N TYR A 79 -5.71 -7.10 -10.99
CA TYR A 79 -4.48 -7.01 -11.77
C TYR A 79 -4.69 -6.31 -13.11
N ARG A 80 -3.67 -5.54 -13.57
CA ARG A 80 -3.55 -5.03 -14.93
C ARG A 80 -2.10 -5.19 -15.41
N TRP A 81 -1.97 -5.54 -16.67
CA TRP A 81 -0.71 -5.88 -17.32
C TRP A 81 -0.56 -5.05 -18.61
N PRO A 82 0.07 -3.88 -18.56
CA PRO A 82 0.27 -3.04 -19.73
C PRO A 82 1.36 -3.56 -20.69
N ALA A 83 2.16 -4.56 -20.28
CA ALA A 83 3.22 -5.17 -21.12
C ALA A 83 4.20 -4.15 -21.73
N GLY A 84 4.58 -3.12 -20.97
CA GLY A 84 5.47 -2.05 -21.43
C GLY A 84 4.81 -0.95 -22.27
N ASP A 85 3.55 -1.07 -22.61
CA ASP A 85 2.79 -0.08 -23.38
C ASP A 85 2.37 1.08 -22.48
N ALA A 86 2.85 2.29 -22.79
CA ALA A 86 2.62 3.49 -21.99
C ALA A 86 1.15 3.97 -22.03
N ASP A 87 0.45 3.79 -23.15
CA ASP A 87 -0.96 4.18 -23.27
C ASP A 87 -1.85 3.23 -22.48
N LYS A 88 -1.59 1.94 -22.55
CA LYS A 88 -2.25 0.96 -21.70
C LYS A 88 -1.96 1.22 -20.23
N ALA A 89 -0.73 1.58 -19.87
CA ALA A 89 -0.37 1.89 -18.50
C ALA A 89 -1.19 3.07 -17.95
N ARG A 90 -1.35 4.15 -18.73
CA ARG A 90 -2.20 5.31 -18.36
C ARG A 90 -3.68 4.91 -18.22
N LYS A 91 -4.21 4.18 -19.18
CA LYS A 91 -5.59 3.69 -19.15
C LYS A 91 -5.84 2.81 -17.93
N TYR A 92 -4.98 1.82 -17.69
CA TYR A 92 -5.11 0.89 -16.58
C TYR A 92 -4.90 1.56 -15.21
N ALA A 93 -4.03 2.56 -15.12
CA ALA A 93 -3.89 3.37 -13.90
C ALA A 93 -5.21 4.06 -13.55
N ALA A 94 -5.86 4.72 -14.52
CA ALA A 94 -7.16 5.36 -14.32
C ALA A 94 -8.26 4.34 -13.94
N GLU A 95 -8.32 3.19 -14.62
CA GLU A 95 -9.27 2.12 -14.30
C GLU A 95 -9.10 1.60 -12.87
N LEU A 96 -7.84 1.33 -12.46
CA LEU A 96 -7.56 0.82 -11.11
C LEU A 96 -7.90 1.84 -10.03
N VAL A 97 -7.61 3.11 -10.25
CA VAL A 97 -7.98 4.20 -9.31
C VAL A 97 -9.50 4.32 -9.20
N ALA A 98 -10.24 4.19 -10.32
CA ALA A 98 -11.70 4.23 -10.32
C ALA A 98 -12.36 3.09 -9.51
N LEU A 99 -11.65 1.97 -9.29
CA LEU A 99 -12.11 0.90 -8.40
C LEU A 99 -12.04 1.27 -6.91
N ALA A 100 -11.51 2.44 -6.57
CA ALA A 100 -11.30 2.92 -5.20
C ALA A 100 -10.56 1.90 -4.31
N PRO A 101 -9.36 1.42 -4.70
CA PRO A 101 -8.63 0.43 -3.92
C PRO A 101 -8.10 1.03 -2.62
N ASP A 102 -7.90 0.18 -1.61
CA ASP A 102 -7.28 0.56 -0.34
C ASP A 102 -5.77 0.83 -0.52
N VAL A 103 -5.14 0.13 -1.49
CA VAL A 103 -3.72 0.30 -1.86
C VAL A 103 -3.47 -0.16 -3.29
N ILE A 104 -2.50 0.46 -3.95
CA ILE A 104 -2.02 0.06 -5.27
C ILE A 104 -0.59 -0.45 -5.15
N LEU A 105 -0.33 -1.68 -5.61
CA LEU A 105 1.02 -2.20 -5.80
C LEU A 105 1.44 -2.00 -7.25
N THR A 106 2.65 -1.52 -7.48
CA THR A 106 3.20 -1.38 -8.83
C THR A 106 4.63 -1.86 -8.92
N VAL A 107 4.95 -2.46 -10.07
CA VAL A 107 6.29 -2.93 -10.39
C VAL A 107 6.73 -2.25 -11.69
N SER A 108 7.86 -1.60 -11.68
CA SER A 108 8.49 -0.82 -12.73
C SER A 108 8.13 0.68 -12.78
N SER A 109 9.08 1.48 -13.23
CA SER A 109 8.94 2.95 -13.36
C SER A 109 7.87 3.33 -14.40
N THR A 110 7.70 2.53 -15.44
CA THR A 110 6.70 2.76 -16.50
C THR A 110 5.26 2.69 -16.01
N SER A 111 5.02 2.02 -14.89
CA SER A 111 3.70 1.93 -14.24
C SER A 111 3.53 2.93 -13.11
N LEU A 112 4.61 3.29 -12.41
CA LEU A 112 4.54 4.23 -11.29
C LEU A 112 4.17 5.64 -11.75
N ALA A 113 4.79 6.15 -12.82
CA ALA A 113 4.53 7.49 -13.33
C ALA A 113 3.04 7.74 -13.68
N PRO A 114 2.36 6.87 -14.44
CA PRO A 114 0.92 7.00 -14.70
C PRO A 114 0.06 6.95 -13.42
N LEU A 115 0.40 6.13 -12.45
CA LEU A 115 -0.33 6.05 -11.17
C LEU A 115 -0.20 7.34 -10.38
N LEU A 116 0.99 7.93 -10.30
CA LEU A 116 1.21 9.23 -9.63
C LEU A 116 0.46 10.38 -10.30
N GLN A 117 0.19 10.29 -11.61
CA GLN A 117 -0.66 11.24 -12.33
C GLN A 117 -2.14 11.00 -12.06
N ALA A 118 -2.56 9.73 -11.94
CA ALA A 118 -3.96 9.34 -11.79
C ALA A 118 -4.49 9.58 -10.37
N THR A 119 -3.65 9.50 -9.33
CA THR A 119 -4.09 9.70 -7.94
C THR A 119 -3.02 10.36 -7.06
N ARG A 120 -3.48 11.18 -6.10
CA ARG A 120 -2.67 11.78 -5.04
C ARG A 120 -3.06 11.29 -3.64
N THR A 121 -4.11 10.48 -3.54
CA THR A 121 -4.72 10.08 -2.27
C THR A 121 -4.64 8.59 -2.01
N VAL A 122 -4.78 7.74 -3.05
CA VAL A 122 -4.68 6.29 -2.89
C VAL A 122 -3.21 5.93 -2.62
N PRO A 123 -2.91 5.20 -1.53
CA PRO A 123 -1.55 4.76 -1.24
C PRO A 123 -0.99 3.88 -2.35
N ILE A 124 0.23 4.15 -2.78
CA ILE A 124 0.94 3.38 -3.81
C ILE A 124 2.19 2.77 -3.17
N VAL A 125 2.33 1.46 -3.28
CA VAL A 125 3.55 0.74 -2.92
C VAL A 125 4.26 0.33 -4.21
N PHE A 126 5.47 0.80 -4.40
CA PHE A 126 6.28 0.44 -5.56
C PHE A 126 7.39 -0.54 -5.20
N VAL A 127 7.68 -1.44 -6.13
CA VAL A 127 8.76 -2.42 -6.01
C VAL A 127 9.56 -2.45 -7.31
N GLY A 128 10.87 -2.61 -7.19
CA GLY A 128 11.71 -2.79 -8.36
C GLY A 128 11.90 -1.52 -9.21
N ILE A 129 11.77 -0.35 -8.60
CA ILE A 129 12.04 0.93 -9.26
C ILE A 129 13.55 1.22 -9.16
N VAL A 130 14.10 1.69 -10.27
CA VAL A 130 15.48 2.18 -10.31
C VAL A 130 15.46 3.67 -9.99
N ASP A 131 16.23 4.07 -8.98
CA ASP A 131 16.40 5.47 -8.55
C ASP A 131 15.09 6.28 -8.45
N PRO A 132 14.19 5.95 -7.53
CA PRO A 132 12.91 6.65 -7.39
C PRO A 132 13.07 8.10 -6.87
N VAL A 133 14.21 8.43 -6.27
CA VAL A 133 14.53 9.78 -5.79
C VAL A 133 15.06 10.63 -6.94
N GLY A 134 16.06 10.16 -7.69
CA GLY A 134 16.62 10.88 -8.82
C GLY A 134 15.63 11.10 -9.97
N THR A 135 14.65 10.18 -10.13
CA THR A 135 13.54 10.35 -11.09
C THR A 135 12.43 11.28 -10.58
N GLY A 136 12.51 11.73 -9.32
CA GLY A 136 11.52 12.65 -8.72
C GLY A 136 10.19 11.99 -8.35
N PHE A 137 10.11 10.66 -8.27
CA PHE A 137 8.89 9.97 -7.84
C PHE A 137 8.62 10.14 -6.34
N VAL A 138 9.70 10.22 -5.55
CA VAL A 138 9.64 10.47 -4.11
C VAL A 138 10.78 11.42 -3.69
N ASN A 139 10.58 12.17 -2.60
CA ASN A 139 11.61 13.08 -2.09
C ASN A 139 12.80 12.33 -1.48
N SER A 140 12.53 11.25 -0.75
CA SER A 140 13.49 10.28 -0.24
C SER A 140 12.76 8.99 0.12
N LEU A 141 13.49 7.87 0.31
CA LEU A 141 12.87 6.61 0.73
C LEU A 141 12.33 6.66 2.16
N SER A 142 12.99 7.39 3.05
CA SER A 142 12.56 7.56 4.45
C SER A 142 11.43 8.57 4.63
N ARG A 143 11.33 9.56 3.73
CA ARG A 143 10.29 10.60 3.73
C ARG A 143 9.82 10.85 2.29
N PRO A 144 8.94 9.99 1.76
CA PRO A 144 8.55 10.05 0.35
C PRO A 144 7.88 11.36 -0.06
N GLY A 145 7.19 12.03 0.86
CA GLY A 145 6.58 13.35 0.63
C GLY A 145 5.24 13.32 -0.12
N GLY A 146 4.77 12.16 -0.57
CA GLY A 146 3.53 11.96 -1.29
C GLY A 146 2.81 10.68 -0.89
N ASN A 147 1.94 10.18 -1.76
CA ASN A 147 1.17 8.95 -1.56
C ASN A 147 1.88 7.67 -2.03
N ALA A 148 3.13 7.76 -2.50
CA ALA A 148 3.91 6.62 -2.94
C ALA A 148 5.07 6.32 -1.99
N THR A 149 5.27 5.04 -1.68
CA THR A 149 6.41 4.50 -0.92
C THR A 149 6.81 3.14 -1.49
N GLY A 150 7.98 2.63 -1.17
CA GLY A 150 8.35 1.29 -1.63
C GLY A 150 9.83 1.00 -1.56
N PHE A 151 10.24 0.02 -2.39
CA PHE A 151 11.58 -0.53 -2.42
C PHE A 151 12.20 -0.35 -3.81
N MET A 152 13.43 0.15 -3.84
CA MET A 152 14.20 0.27 -5.07
C MET A 152 15.06 -0.98 -5.34
N LEU A 153 15.44 -1.18 -6.61
CA LEU A 153 16.39 -2.21 -7.01
C LEU A 153 17.83 -1.75 -6.85
N PHE A 154 18.14 -0.53 -7.31
CA PHE A 154 19.49 0.02 -7.33
C PHE A 154 19.46 1.51 -7.02
N ASP A 155 20.51 1.96 -6.33
CA ASP A 155 20.85 3.36 -6.16
C ASP A 155 22.10 3.66 -7.02
N TYR A 156 21.99 4.61 -7.93
CA TYR A 156 23.10 5.01 -8.78
C TYR A 156 24.23 5.66 -7.98
N ASP A 157 23.93 6.33 -6.87
CA ASP A 157 24.94 6.96 -6.02
C ASP A 157 25.84 5.93 -5.35
N LEU A 158 25.33 4.79 -4.94
CA LEU A 158 26.11 3.68 -4.40
C LEU A 158 27.05 3.07 -5.44
N SER A 159 26.62 3.01 -6.71
CA SER A 159 27.45 2.50 -7.80
C SER A 159 28.55 3.47 -8.22
N ALA A 160 28.32 4.78 -8.13
CA ALA A 160 29.31 5.81 -8.42
C ALA A 160 30.42 5.84 -7.36
N ASN A 161 30.09 5.71 -6.07
CA ASN A 161 31.05 5.64 -4.98
C ASN A 161 31.91 4.36 -5.00
N GLY A 162 31.35 3.23 -5.46
CA GLY A 162 32.08 1.98 -5.63
C GLY A 162 33.23 2.06 -6.66
N ARG A 163 33.12 2.90 -7.67
CA ARG A 163 34.17 3.14 -8.67
C ARG A 163 35.28 4.09 -8.17
N SER A 164 34.98 4.95 -7.22
CA SER A 164 35.95 5.88 -6.61
C SER A 164 36.96 5.17 -5.69
N CYS A 165 36.57 4.05 -5.08
CA CYS A 165 37.41 3.31 -4.15
C CYS A 165 38.52 2.47 -4.85
N SER A 166 38.40 2.20 -6.16
CA SER A 166 39.33 1.37 -6.93
C SER A 166 40.57 2.13 -7.45
N LYS A 167 40.64 3.47 -7.31
CA LYS A 167 41.71 4.28 -7.89
C LYS A 167 42.80 4.77 -6.91
N ARG A 168 42.72 4.35 -5.65
CA ARG A 168 43.70 4.78 -4.65
C ARG A 168 44.49 3.60 -4.04
N SER A 169 45.32 2.93 -4.83
CA SER A 169 46.42 2.13 -4.34
C SER A 169 47.36 1.77 -5.47
N ARG A 170 48.25 2.67 -5.82
CA ARG A 170 49.62 2.36 -6.28
C ARG A 170 50.55 3.50 -5.85
N PRO A 171 51.34 3.35 -4.79
CA PRO A 171 52.61 4.05 -4.68
C PRO A 171 53.63 3.34 -5.55
N ALA A 172 54.47 4.12 -6.21
CA ALA A 172 55.64 3.70 -6.96
C ALA A 172 56.70 3.06 -6.08
#